data_27d57162f338f2b152fb828657530f03
#
_entry.id   27d57162f338f2b152fb828657530f03
#
_cell.length_a   1.000
_cell.length_b   1.000
_cell.length_c   1.000
_cell.angle_alpha   90.00
_cell.angle_beta   90.00
_cell.angle_gamma   90.00
#
_symmetry.space_group_name_H-M   'P 1'
#
loop_
_entity.id
_entity.type
_entity.pdbx_description
1 polymer ?
#
loop_
_entity_poly.entity_id
_entity_poly.type
_entity_poly.pdbx_seq_one_letter_code
_entity_poly.pdbx_strand_id
1 'polypeptide(L)'
;MIKYMKTIAEQLKVKEFPFEIKDSNGNRIYFENSHGYWAKREYDSSNNEIYYKDSDGYWAKSEYDSNNNEVYYEDSHGHIKDNRTIPEYTIEGLQKMLGKEFKIVK
;
A
#
# COMPACT_ATOMS: atom_id res chain seq x y z
N MET A 1 11.65 -19.15 23.89
CA MET A 1 10.34 -18.63 24.23
C MET A 1 9.70 -17.95 23.03
N ILE A 2 8.50 -18.33 22.71
CA ILE A 2 7.78 -17.72 21.59
C ILE A 2 7.20 -16.39 22.06
N LYS A 3 7.55 -15.34 21.33
CA LYS A 3 6.96 -14.03 21.57
C LYS A 3 5.74 -13.87 20.65
N TYR A 4 4.60 -13.71 21.26
CA TYR A 4 3.40 -13.38 20.50
C TYR A 4 3.37 -11.89 20.24
N MET A 5 3.16 -11.53 18.98
CA MET A 5 2.92 -10.13 18.64
C MET A 5 1.49 -9.80 19.06
N LYS A 6 1.35 -8.82 19.92
CA LYS A 6 0.04 -8.36 20.35
C LYS A 6 -0.59 -7.51 19.23
N THR A 7 -1.90 -7.63 19.07
CA THR A 7 -2.64 -6.74 18.19
C THR A 7 -2.58 -5.31 18.74
N ILE A 8 -2.94 -4.34 17.91
CA ILE A 8 -2.98 -2.95 18.35
C ILE A 8 -3.98 -2.77 19.50
N ALA A 9 -5.13 -3.44 19.42
CA ALA A 9 -6.12 -3.37 20.49
C ALA A 9 -5.57 -3.93 21.80
N GLU A 10 -4.85 -5.06 21.75
CA GLU A 10 -4.23 -5.62 22.94
C GLU A 10 -3.17 -4.71 23.53
N GLN A 11 -2.35 -4.09 22.69
CA GLN A 11 -1.31 -3.16 23.15
C GLN A 11 -1.92 -1.92 23.80
N LEU A 12 -3.05 -1.44 23.31
CA LEU A 12 -3.75 -0.28 23.87
C LEU A 12 -4.74 -0.64 24.96
N LYS A 13 -4.86 -1.95 25.27
CA LYS A 13 -5.79 -2.48 26.28
C LYS A 13 -7.24 -2.11 25.99
N VAL A 14 -7.61 -2.12 24.70
CA VAL A 14 -8.98 -1.87 24.26
C VAL A 14 -9.82 -3.09 24.60
N LYS A 15 -11.00 -2.86 25.19
CA LYS A 15 -11.93 -3.92 25.58
C LYS A 15 -13.26 -3.85 24.82
N GLU A 16 -13.51 -2.76 24.13
CA GLU A 16 -14.73 -2.58 23.36
C GLU A 16 -14.46 -2.80 21.87
N PHE A 17 -15.28 -3.63 21.24
CA PHE A 17 -15.14 -3.98 19.83
C PHE A 17 -16.47 -3.76 19.10
N PRO A 18 -16.45 -3.51 17.77
CA PRO A 18 -15.24 -3.32 16.98
C PRO A 18 -14.45 -2.07 17.38
N PHE A 19 -13.14 -2.16 17.22
CA PHE A 19 -12.22 -1.06 17.50
C PHE A 19 -11.69 -0.53 16.16
N GLU A 20 -11.65 0.78 15.99
CA GLU A 20 -11.12 1.36 14.76
C GLU A 20 -10.35 2.64 15.03
N ILE A 21 -9.36 2.89 14.15
CA ILE A 21 -8.58 4.12 14.13
C ILE A 21 -8.82 4.79 12.79
N LYS A 22 -9.12 6.08 12.81
CA LYS A 22 -9.31 6.89 11.61
C LYS A 22 -8.23 7.95 11.52
N ASP A 23 -7.89 8.32 10.27
CA ASP A 23 -6.99 9.44 10.05
C ASP A 23 -7.75 10.77 10.18
N SER A 24 -7.04 11.88 9.96
CA SER A 24 -7.63 13.22 10.09
C SER A 24 -8.71 13.50 9.04
N ASN A 25 -8.76 12.70 7.97
CA ASN A 25 -9.77 12.84 6.91
C ASN A 25 -10.97 11.93 7.12
N GLY A 26 -11.01 11.18 8.23
CA GLY A 26 -12.10 10.26 8.52
C GLY A 26 -11.95 8.88 7.87
N ASN A 27 -10.84 8.61 7.22
CA ASN A 27 -10.58 7.30 6.62
C ASN A 27 -10.18 6.28 7.68
N ARG A 28 -10.79 5.11 7.65
CA ARG A 28 -10.43 4.03 8.57
C ARG A 28 -9.07 3.44 8.16
N ILE A 29 -8.06 3.64 9.01
CA ILE A 29 -6.71 3.12 8.76
C ILE A 29 -6.45 1.82 9.51
N TYR A 30 -7.25 1.51 10.53
CA TYR A 30 -7.15 0.26 11.27
C TYR A 30 -8.52 -0.16 11.78
N PHE A 31 -8.77 -1.45 11.77
CA PHE A 31 -9.99 -2.06 12.30
C PHE A 31 -9.62 -3.37 12.98
N GLU A 32 -10.29 -3.66 14.11
CA GLU A 32 -10.12 -4.95 14.79
C GLU A 32 -11.43 -5.33 15.46
N ASN A 33 -11.82 -6.61 15.36
CA ASN A 33 -13.03 -7.11 16.02
C ASN A 33 -12.67 -8.01 17.20
N SER A 34 -13.69 -8.47 17.91
CA SER A 34 -13.53 -9.28 19.11
C SER A 34 -13.00 -10.70 18.82
N HIS A 35 -12.97 -11.12 17.57
CA HIS A 35 -12.47 -12.44 17.16
C HIS A 35 -11.00 -12.40 16.73
N GLY A 36 -10.34 -11.25 16.87
CA GLY A 36 -8.94 -11.10 16.50
C GLY A 36 -8.70 -10.77 15.04
N TYR A 37 -9.76 -10.63 14.24
CA TYR A 37 -9.59 -10.17 12.85
C TYR A 37 -9.22 -8.69 12.86
N TRP A 38 -8.23 -8.34 12.05
CA TRP A 38 -7.85 -6.93 11.89
C TRP A 38 -7.55 -6.64 10.43
N ALA A 39 -7.65 -5.34 10.07
CA ALA A 39 -7.33 -4.86 8.74
C ALA A 39 -6.68 -3.49 8.85
N LYS A 40 -5.64 -3.27 8.03
CA LYS A 40 -4.91 -2.01 7.94
C LYS A 40 -5.10 -1.42 6.55
N ARG A 41 -5.20 -0.10 6.47
CA ARG A 41 -5.31 0.62 5.20
C ARG A 41 -4.44 1.86 5.23
N GLU A 42 -3.90 2.21 4.07
CA GLU A 42 -3.18 3.46 3.88
C GLU A 42 -3.82 4.20 2.69
N TYR A 43 -3.84 5.50 2.77
CA TYR A 43 -4.46 6.36 1.78
C TYR A 43 -3.46 7.41 1.31
N ASP A 44 -3.55 7.82 0.03
CA ASP A 44 -2.74 8.92 -0.47
C ASP A 44 -3.37 10.27 -0.10
N SER A 45 -2.74 11.37 -0.52
CA SER A 45 -3.22 12.72 -0.21
C SER A 45 -4.55 13.06 -0.85
N SER A 46 -4.99 12.25 -1.83
CA SER A 46 -6.28 12.41 -2.51
C SER A 46 -7.34 11.45 -1.97
N ASN A 47 -7.05 10.77 -0.84
CA ASN A 47 -7.93 9.80 -0.19
C ASN A 47 -8.17 8.52 -1.02
N ASN A 48 -7.26 8.18 -1.90
CA ASN A 48 -7.29 6.90 -2.60
C ASN A 48 -6.62 5.84 -1.73
N GLU A 49 -7.25 4.68 -1.56
CA GLU A 49 -6.64 3.58 -0.81
C GLU A 49 -5.48 3.01 -1.63
N ILE A 50 -4.27 3.09 -1.08
CA ILE A 50 -3.05 2.64 -1.75
C ILE A 50 -2.49 1.35 -1.18
N TYR A 51 -2.95 0.95 0.01
CA TYR A 51 -2.50 -0.28 0.63
C TYR A 51 -3.57 -0.85 1.53
N TYR A 52 -3.72 -2.16 1.51
CA TYR A 52 -4.60 -2.94 2.37
C TYR A 52 -3.88 -4.19 2.83
N LYS A 53 -4.04 -4.56 4.10
CA LYS A 53 -3.54 -5.83 4.63
C LYS A 53 -4.45 -6.27 5.79
N ASP A 54 -4.74 -7.56 5.87
CA ASP A 54 -5.55 -8.09 6.96
C ASP A 54 -4.89 -9.27 7.66
N SER A 55 -5.53 -9.71 8.75
CA SER A 55 -5.03 -10.81 9.58
C SER A 55 -5.07 -12.17 8.90
N ASP A 56 -5.79 -12.30 7.78
CA ASP A 56 -5.81 -13.53 7.00
C ASP A 56 -4.63 -13.62 6.02
N GLY A 57 -3.77 -12.61 6.01
CA GLY A 57 -2.60 -12.58 5.15
C GLY A 57 -2.84 -11.97 3.77
N TYR A 58 -4.06 -11.56 3.47
CA TYR A 58 -4.35 -10.87 2.20
C TYR A 58 -3.80 -9.45 2.24
N TRP A 59 -3.20 -9.03 1.14
CA TRP A 59 -2.78 -7.65 0.97
C TRP A 59 -2.98 -7.21 -0.48
N ALA A 60 -3.12 -5.90 -0.67
CA ALA A 60 -3.25 -5.31 -2.00
C ALA A 60 -2.58 -3.94 -2.00
N LYS A 61 -1.94 -3.61 -3.11
CA LYS A 61 -1.29 -2.32 -3.32
C LYS A 61 -1.85 -1.67 -4.57
N SER A 62 -2.03 -0.35 -4.52
CA SER A 62 -2.51 0.42 -5.66
C SER A 62 -1.72 1.71 -5.77
N GLU A 63 -1.53 2.18 -7.02
CA GLU A 63 -0.96 3.50 -7.29
C GLU A 63 -1.92 4.24 -8.20
N TYR A 64 -2.04 5.53 -7.99
CA TYR A 64 -2.94 6.41 -8.74
C TYR A 64 -2.16 7.53 -9.38
N ASP A 65 -2.60 7.97 -10.57
CA ASP A 65 -2.01 9.12 -11.23
C ASP A 65 -2.58 10.43 -10.67
N SER A 66 -2.13 11.56 -11.21
CA SER A 66 -2.58 12.87 -10.77
C SER A 66 -4.05 13.15 -11.04
N ASN A 67 -4.69 12.35 -11.89
CA ASN A 67 -6.12 12.44 -12.20
C ASN A 67 -6.96 11.44 -11.40
N ASN A 68 -6.35 10.78 -10.40
CA ASN A 68 -7.01 9.78 -9.55
C ASN A 68 -7.43 8.51 -10.30
N ASN A 69 -6.74 8.18 -11.38
CA ASN A 69 -6.93 6.93 -12.11
C ASN A 69 -5.95 5.89 -11.55
N GLU A 70 -6.43 4.69 -11.23
CA GLU A 70 -5.55 3.61 -10.81
C GLU A 70 -4.66 3.18 -11.98
N VAL A 71 -3.36 3.25 -11.78
CA VAL A 71 -2.37 2.90 -12.81
C VAL A 71 -1.57 1.66 -12.45
N TYR A 72 -1.67 1.19 -11.22
CA TYR A 72 -1.01 -0.03 -10.79
C TYR A 72 -1.84 -0.71 -9.70
N TYR A 73 -1.92 -2.03 -9.78
CA TYR A 73 -2.55 -2.87 -8.76
C TYR A 73 -1.79 -4.18 -8.63
N GLU A 74 -1.57 -4.62 -7.40
CA GLU A 74 -0.95 -5.92 -7.11
C GLU A 74 -1.56 -6.46 -5.81
N ASP A 75 -1.84 -7.75 -5.75
CA ASP A 75 -2.35 -8.35 -4.52
C ASP A 75 -1.61 -9.65 -4.18
N SER A 76 -1.90 -10.17 -2.99
CA SER A 76 -1.25 -11.37 -2.46
C SER A 76 -1.61 -12.66 -3.21
N HIS A 77 -2.61 -12.62 -4.07
CA HIS A 77 -2.98 -13.75 -4.91
C HIS A 77 -2.22 -13.75 -6.24
N GLY A 78 -1.30 -12.79 -6.44
CA GLY A 78 -0.50 -12.71 -7.64
C GLY A 78 -1.16 -11.97 -8.80
N HIS A 79 -2.28 -11.31 -8.57
CA HIS A 79 -2.90 -10.46 -9.59
C HIS A 79 -2.10 -9.18 -9.73
N ILE A 80 -1.70 -8.86 -10.96
CA ILE A 80 -0.95 -7.64 -11.24
C ILE A 80 -1.58 -6.96 -12.45
N LYS A 81 -1.87 -5.67 -12.31
CA LYS A 81 -2.33 -4.83 -13.38
C LYS A 81 -1.46 -3.59 -13.42
N ASP A 82 -0.64 -3.47 -14.44
CA ASP A 82 0.32 -2.38 -14.53
C ASP A 82 0.05 -1.56 -15.80
N ASN A 83 -0.56 -0.40 -15.60
CA ASN A 83 -0.88 0.55 -16.66
C ASN A 83 -0.05 1.82 -16.53
N ARG A 84 1.06 1.75 -15.77
CA ARG A 84 1.92 2.92 -15.60
C ARG A 84 2.56 3.27 -16.93
N THR A 85 2.54 4.57 -17.24
CA THR A 85 3.18 5.07 -18.45
C THR A 85 4.69 5.01 -18.26
N ILE A 86 5.36 4.28 -19.16
CA ILE A 86 6.81 4.27 -19.20
C ILE A 86 7.20 5.28 -20.27
N PRO A 87 7.87 6.39 -19.89
CA PRO A 87 8.28 7.37 -20.87
C PRO A 87 9.26 6.75 -21.86
N GLU A 88 9.14 7.13 -23.13
CA GLU A 88 10.14 6.76 -24.12
C GLU A 88 11.35 7.66 -23.95
N TYR A 89 12.50 7.05 -23.83
CA TYR A 89 13.76 7.78 -23.68
C TYR A 89 14.65 7.54 -24.86
N THR A 90 15.31 8.62 -25.34
CA THR A 90 16.44 8.50 -26.24
C THR A 90 17.66 8.13 -25.39
N ILE A 91 18.70 7.58 -26.05
CA ILE A 91 19.97 7.27 -25.36
C ILE A 91 20.53 8.54 -24.68
N GLU A 92 20.47 9.63 -25.42
CA GLU A 92 20.93 10.93 -24.93
C GLU A 92 20.14 11.39 -23.72
N GLY A 93 18.82 11.25 -23.76
CA GLY A 93 17.95 11.59 -22.64
C GLY A 93 18.22 10.75 -21.41
N LEU A 94 18.47 9.44 -21.58
CA LEU A 94 18.80 8.58 -20.48
C LEU A 94 20.14 8.93 -19.85
N GLN A 95 21.15 9.23 -20.66
CA GLN A 95 22.46 9.66 -20.14
C GLN A 95 22.34 10.93 -19.30
N LYS A 96 21.56 11.89 -19.78
CA LYS A 96 21.32 13.13 -19.06
C LYS A 96 20.61 12.90 -17.73
N MET A 97 19.61 12.02 -17.74
CA MET A 97 18.83 11.72 -16.54
C MET A 97 19.65 10.96 -15.49
N LEU A 98 20.47 10.02 -15.93
CA LEU A 98 21.31 9.22 -15.04
C LEU A 98 22.60 9.92 -14.64
N GLY A 99 22.97 11.00 -15.35
CA GLY A 99 24.17 11.79 -15.04
C GLY A 99 25.49 11.07 -15.37
N LYS A 100 25.45 10.02 -16.18
CA LYS A 100 26.65 9.27 -16.56
C LYS A 100 26.41 8.50 -17.86
N GLU A 101 27.49 8.15 -18.53
CA GLU A 101 27.40 7.29 -19.69
C GLU A 101 27.01 5.87 -19.28
N PHE A 102 26.29 5.21 -20.15
CA PHE A 102 25.92 3.81 -19.95
C PHE A 102 26.00 3.07 -21.27
N LYS A 103 26.07 1.75 -21.16
CA LYS A 103 26.13 0.86 -22.31
C LYS A 103 24.81 0.15 -22.48
N ILE A 104 24.30 0.14 -23.72
CA ILE A 104 23.14 -0.66 -24.04
C ILE A 104 23.63 -2.07 -24.31
N VAL A 105 23.09 -3.03 -23.55
CA VAL A 105 23.40 -4.44 -23.71
C VAL A 105 22.23 -5.09 -24.43
N LYS A 106 22.51 -5.71 -25.56
CA LYS A 106 21.50 -6.44 -26.34
C LYS A 106 21.53 -7.91 -25.98
#